data_2af30e6bb5e654bdcd3d229e4f28409a
#
_entry.id   2af30e6bb5e654bdcd3d229e4f28409a
#
_cell.length_a   1.000
_cell.length_b   1.000
_cell.length_c   1.000
_cell.angle_alpha   90.00
_cell.angle_beta   90.00
_cell.angle_gamma   90.00
#
_symmetry.space_group_name_H-M   'P 1'
#
loop_
_entity.id
_entity.type
_entity.pdbx_description
1 polymer ?
#
loop_
_entity_poly.entity_id
_entity_poly.type
_entity_poly.pdbx_seq_one_letter_code
_entity_poly.pdbx_strand_id
1 'polypeptide(L)'
;MLNKLFFSLLFVSCQALLHPVYAISNTYDLHLQVYPNEDQFQIIADYKVALSPCQASAYLKDYEGARSIPGIKESKIISRSGNQVKVERVVEDRIMLIPITMRSVVQYKELSEQIIDFEQISGDAKLYKGSWRIEPEGEGTRFQFRANVEVSSIVPQIAVEYFIKNQMTKRFEAMAENATQRLAQKQLGCK
;
A
#
# COMPACT_ATOMS: atom_id res chain seq x y z
N MET A 1 -46.38 27.39 65.10
CA MET A 1 -45.47 26.24 65.15
C MET A 1 -44.99 26.00 63.74
N LEU A 2 -43.71 26.31 63.51
CA LEU A 2 -43.15 26.55 62.16
C LEU A 2 -42.38 25.32 61.69
N ASN A 3 -42.89 24.68 60.62
CA ASN A 3 -42.26 23.52 60.02
C ASN A 3 -41.25 23.99 58.97
N LYS A 4 -39.95 23.77 59.23
CA LYS A 4 -38.87 24.08 58.29
C LYS A 4 -38.68 22.87 57.38
N LEU A 5 -39.07 23.00 56.11
CA LEU A 5 -38.70 22.06 55.04
C LEU A 5 -37.25 22.38 54.60
N PHE A 6 -36.38 21.40 54.81
CA PHE A 6 -35.02 21.36 54.27
C PHE A 6 -35.08 20.86 52.83
N PHE A 7 -34.82 21.76 51.90
CA PHE A 7 -34.65 21.43 50.48
C PHE A 7 -33.17 21.06 50.25
N SER A 8 -32.89 19.78 50.16
CA SER A 8 -31.53 19.28 49.85
C SER A 8 -31.35 19.28 48.34
N LEU A 9 -30.56 20.23 47.81
CA LEU A 9 -30.11 20.26 46.39
C LEU A 9 -29.03 19.19 46.21
N LEU A 10 -29.37 18.13 45.52
CA LEU A 10 -28.42 17.17 44.96
C LEU A 10 -27.75 17.77 43.73
N PHE A 11 -26.52 18.24 43.89
CA PHE A 11 -25.61 18.57 42.78
C PHE A 11 -25.13 17.25 42.16
N VAL A 12 -25.73 16.84 41.07
CA VAL A 12 -25.18 15.77 40.19
C VAL A 12 -24.04 16.38 39.39
N SER A 13 -22.82 16.17 39.85
CA SER A 13 -21.60 16.52 39.11
C SER A 13 -21.45 15.57 37.92
N CYS A 14 -21.79 16.04 36.74
CA CYS A 14 -21.52 15.35 35.46
C CYS A 14 -20.02 15.42 35.18
N GLN A 15 -19.25 14.47 35.68
CA GLN A 15 -17.85 14.29 35.26
C GLN A 15 -17.84 13.76 33.83
N ALA A 16 -17.64 14.65 32.86
CA ALA A 16 -17.37 14.25 31.48
C ALA A 16 -16.05 13.45 31.46
N LEU A 17 -16.18 12.15 31.29
CA LEU A 17 -15.06 11.24 31.04
C LEU A 17 -14.45 11.62 29.67
N LEU A 18 -13.43 12.45 29.67
CA LEU A 18 -12.58 12.70 28.51
C LEU A 18 -11.86 11.37 28.19
N HIS A 19 -12.45 10.58 27.32
CA HIS A 19 -11.77 9.44 26.73
C HIS A 19 -10.70 10.01 25.79
N PRO A 20 -9.43 9.62 25.92
CA PRO A 20 -8.42 10.01 24.95
C PRO A 20 -8.83 9.41 23.60
N VAL A 21 -9.14 10.27 22.63
CA VAL A 21 -9.27 9.86 21.24
C VAL A 21 -7.86 9.49 20.81
N TYR A 22 -7.57 8.20 20.75
CA TYR A 22 -6.36 7.71 20.09
C TYR A 22 -6.50 8.03 18.61
N ALA A 23 -5.86 9.10 18.16
CA ALA A 23 -5.65 9.33 16.74
C ALA A 23 -4.83 8.14 16.24
N ILE A 24 -5.40 7.35 15.32
CA ILE A 24 -4.65 6.34 14.57
C ILE A 24 -3.62 7.12 13.77
N SER A 25 -2.38 7.09 14.24
CA SER A 25 -1.26 7.74 13.56
C SER A 25 -1.05 7.02 12.25
N ASN A 26 -1.29 7.69 11.14
CA ASN A 26 -0.88 7.24 9.81
C ASN A 26 0.64 7.45 9.70
N THR A 27 1.40 6.51 10.22
CA THR A 27 2.86 6.62 10.42
C THR A 27 3.63 6.97 9.14
N TYR A 28 3.08 6.63 7.99
CA TYR A 28 3.72 6.82 6.69
C TYR A 28 2.99 7.84 5.81
N ASP A 29 2.01 8.56 6.36
CA ASP A 29 1.16 9.48 5.60
C ASP A 29 0.60 8.77 4.35
N LEU A 30 0.11 7.54 4.52
CA LEU A 30 -0.41 6.71 3.44
C LEU A 30 -1.81 7.17 3.03
N HIS A 31 -1.95 7.54 1.77
CA HIS A 31 -3.22 7.80 1.13
C HIS A 31 -3.44 6.76 0.03
N LEU A 32 -4.60 6.12 0.03
CA LEU A 32 -5.00 5.14 -0.97
C LEU A 32 -6.42 5.43 -1.46
N GLN A 33 -6.56 5.52 -2.77
CA GLN A 33 -7.83 5.67 -3.46
C GLN A 33 -7.98 4.57 -4.50
N VAL A 34 -9.17 3.99 -4.57
CA VAL A 34 -9.54 2.99 -5.57
C VAL A 34 -10.81 3.48 -6.24
N TYR A 35 -10.74 3.68 -7.54
CA TYR A 35 -11.85 4.14 -8.37
C TYR A 35 -12.29 3.02 -9.30
N PRO A 36 -13.49 2.48 -9.11
CA PRO A 36 -14.06 1.53 -10.05
C PRO A 36 -14.48 2.26 -11.34
N ASN A 37 -14.21 1.64 -12.48
CA ASN A 37 -14.64 2.10 -13.80
C ASN A 37 -14.97 0.88 -14.66
N GLU A 38 -16.26 0.56 -14.78
CA GLU A 38 -16.74 -0.68 -15.41
C GLU A 38 -16.07 -1.92 -14.78
N ASP A 39 -15.35 -2.72 -15.58
CA ASP A 39 -14.61 -3.90 -15.11
C ASP A 39 -13.17 -3.59 -14.62
N GLN A 40 -12.81 -2.32 -14.62
CA GLN A 40 -11.47 -1.87 -14.25
C GLN A 40 -11.46 -1.13 -12.91
N PHE A 41 -10.32 -1.13 -12.27
CA PHE A 41 -10.05 -0.35 -11.06
C PHE A 41 -8.81 0.51 -11.29
N GLN A 42 -8.96 1.82 -11.11
CA GLN A 42 -7.82 2.70 -10.99
C GLN A 42 -7.39 2.77 -9.52
N ILE A 43 -6.13 2.47 -9.26
CA ILE A 43 -5.53 2.51 -7.92
C ILE A 43 -4.54 3.65 -7.91
N ILE A 44 -4.70 4.57 -6.95
CA ILE A 44 -3.79 5.68 -6.70
C ILE A 44 -3.38 5.58 -5.23
N ALA A 45 -2.08 5.52 -4.99
CA ALA A 45 -1.54 5.53 -3.64
C ALA A 45 -0.31 6.40 -3.54
N ASP A 46 -0.11 7.03 -2.40
CA ASP A 46 1.12 7.68 -2.03
C ASP A 46 1.40 7.49 -0.54
N TYR A 47 2.68 7.41 -0.20
CA TYR A 47 3.16 7.30 1.17
C TYR A 47 4.58 7.83 1.30
N LYS A 48 4.96 8.21 2.51
CA LYS A 48 6.27 8.81 2.81
C LYS A 48 7.15 7.89 3.64
N VAL A 49 8.43 7.81 3.28
CA VAL A 49 9.44 7.06 4.04
C VAL A 49 10.69 7.94 4.20
N ALA A 50 11.39 7.81 5.31
CA ALA A 50 12.64 8.53 5.60
C ALA A 50 13.83 7.91 4.84
N LEU A 51 13.72 7.82 3.51
CA LEU A 51 14.77 7.38 2.59
C LEU A 51 15.24 8.54 1.74
N SER A 52 16.51 8.58 1.38
CA SER A 52 16.96 9.44 0.28
C SER A 52 16.38 8.93 -1.06
N PRO A 53 16.24 9.77 -2.09
CA PRO A 53 15.73 9.34 -3.40
C PRO A 53 16.50 8.16 -4.01
N CYS A 54 17.82 8.12 -3.83
CA CYS A 54 18.66 7.01 -4.27
C CYS A 54 18.30 5.70 -3.53
N GLN A 55 18.15 5.74 -2.20
CA GLN A 55 17.74 4.58 -1.41
C GLN A 55 16.33 4.11 -1.76
N ALA A 56 15.42 5.04 -2.03
CA ALA A 56 14.06 4.77 -2.49
C ALA A 56 14.06 4.07 -3.85
N SER A 57 14.89 4.54 -4.79
CA SER A 57 15.10 3.89 -6.09
C SER A 57 15.66 2.48 -5.94
N ALA A 58 16.70 2.31 -5.14
CA ALA A 58 17.29 1.00 -4.86
C ALA A 58 16.26 0.03 -4.24
N TYR A 59 15.40 0.53 -3.35
CA TYR A 59 14.33 -0.26 -2.75
C TYR A 59 13.30 -0.73 -3.79
N LEU A 60 12.79 0.15 -4.63
CA LEU A 60 11.79 -0.20 -5.66
C LEU A 60 12.36 -1.13 -6.75
N LYS A 61 13.65 -1.03 -7.04
CA LYS A 61 14.33 -1.87 -8.06
C LYS A 61 14.76 -3.23 -7.52
N ASP A 62 14.60 -3.49 -6.22
CA ASP A 62 14.77 -4.83 -5.64
C ASP A 62 13.49 -5.67 -5.84
N TYR A 63 13.29 -6.09 -7.10
CA TYR A 63 12.09 -6.84 -7.48
C TYR A 63 11.98 -8.19 -6.76
N GLU A 64 13.08 -8.84 -6.45
CA GLU A 64 13.08 -10.12 -5.74
C GLU A 64 12.81 -9.96 -4.25
N GLY A 65 13.23 -8.84 -3.67
CA GLY A 65 12.91 -8.46 -2.29
C GLY A 65 11.43 -8.25 -2.04
N ALA A 66 10.63 -8.06 -3.09
CA ALA A 66 9.17 -7.94 -3.00
C ALA A 66 8.49 -9.16 -2.35
N ARG A 67 9.17 -10.32 -2.24
CA ARG A 67 8.67 -11.49 -1.48
C ARG A 67 8.42 -11.20 0.00
N SER A 68 9.00 -10.15 0.54
CA SER A 68 8.74 -9.70 1.92
C SER A 68 7.39 -8.99 2.08
N ILE A 69 6.70 -8.66 0.98
CA ILE A 69 5.41 -7.97 1.00
C ILE A 69 4.28 -8.99 1.17
N PRO A 70 3.29 -8.74 2.04
CA PRO A 70 2.19 -9.66 2.27
C PRO A 70 1.46 -10.06 0.98
N GLY A 71 1.18 -11.35 0.85
CA GLY A 71 0.52 -11.93 -0.32
C GLY A 71 1.45 -12.25 -1.50
N ILE A 72 2.67 -11.70 -1.57
CA ILE A 72 3.62 -12.05 -2.62
C ILE A 72 4.41 -13.30 -2.18
N LYS A 73 4.13 -14.42 -2.82
CA LYS A 73 4.79 -15.70 -2.54
C LYS A 73 6.08 -15.88 -3.31
N GLU A 74 6.04 -15.48 -4.57
CA GLU A 74 7.19 -15.55 -5.45
C GLU A 74 7.38 -14.22 -6.18
N SER A 75 8.62 -13.82 -6.33
CA SER A 75 9.02 -12.70 -7.17
C SER A 75 10.44 -12.96 -7.65
N LYS A 76 10.60 -13.18 -8.96
CA LYS A 76 11.84 -13.59 -9.58
C LYS A 76 12.10 -12.83 -10.85
N ILE A 77 13.31 -12.27 -10.99
CA ILE A 77 13.75 -11.69 -12.24
C ILE A 77 14.04 -12.84 -13.22
N ILE A 78 13.30 -12.85 -14.34
CA ILE A 78 13.50 -13.85 -15.39
C ILE A 78 14.31 -13.31 -16.58
N SER A 79 14.38 -11.97 -16.71
CA SER A 79 15.21 -11.32 -17.75
C SER A 79 15.47 -9.87 -17.38
N ARG A 80 16.69 -9.39 -17.72
CA ARG A 80 17.07 -7.97 -17.65
C ARG A 80 17.82 -7.59 -18.92
N SER A 81 17.40 -6.51 -19.58
CA SER A 81 18.03 -5.99 -20.79
C SER A 81 17.93 -4.47 -20.80
N GLY A 82 19.06 -3.79 -20.63
CA GLY A 82 19.11 -2.34 -20.46
C GLY A 82 18.26 -1.89 -19.27
N ASN A 83 17.31 -1.01 -19.55
CA ASN A 83 16.36 -0.50 -18.54
C ASN A 83 15.06 -1.33 -18.43
N GLN A 84 14.99 -2.48 -19.07
CA GLN A 84 13.83 -3.36 -19.01
C GLN A 84 14.12 -4.57 -18.14
N VAL A 85 13.19 -4.89 -17.23
CA VAL A 85 13.26 -6.02 -16.32
C VAL A 85 11.94 -6.79 -16.39
N LYS A 86 12.01 -8.10 -16.65
CA LYS A 86 10.85 -8.98 -16.58
C LYS A 86 10.88 -9.75 -15.28
N VAL A 87 9.79 -9.68 -14.54
CA VAL A 87 9.63 -10.31 -13.23
C VAL A 87 8.45 -11.26 -13.26
N GLU A 88 8.71 -12.51 -12.97
CA GLU A 88 7.66 -13.48 -12.67
C GLU A 88 7.22 -13.32 -11.23
N ARG A 89 5.89 -13.30 -11.00
CA ARG A 89 5.32 -13.10 -9.68
C ARG A 89 4.14 -14.02 -9.42
N VAL A 90 4.09 -14.57 -8.22
CA VAL A 90 2.94 -15.31 -7.69
C VAL A 90 2.42 -14.59 -6.47
N VAL A 91 1.14 -14.27 -6.51
CA VAL A 91 0.42 -13.62 -5.40
C VAL A 91 -0.65 -14.57 -4.91
N GLU A 92 -0.67 -14.82 -3.61
CA GLU A 92 -1.72 -15.58 -2.93
C GLU A 92 -2.47 -14.68 -1.97
N ASP A 93 -3.79 -14.74 -2.03
CA ASP A 93 -4.65 -13.92 -1.22
C ASP A 93 -5.99 -14.61 -0.97
N ARG A 94 -6.93 -13.92 -0.31
CA ARG A 94 -8.29 -14.40 -0.12
C ARG A 94 -9.29 -13.28 -0.34
N ILE A 95 -10.24 -13.50 -1.22
CA ILE A 95 -11.43 -12.65 -1.32
C ILE A 95 -12.51 -13.29 -0.44
N MET A 96 -12.82 -12.65 0.70
CA MET A 96 -13.64 -13.25 1.75
C MET A 96 -13.01 -14.57 2.25
N LEU A 97 -13.65 -15.72 1.98
CA LEU A 97 -13.14 -17.05 2.34
C LEU A 97 -12.57 -17.82 1.14
N ILE A 98 -12.64 -17.25 -0.05
CA ILE A 98 -12.19 -17.90 -1.30
C ILE A 98 -10.69 -17.62 -1.49
N PRO A 99 -9.83 -18.66 -1.45
CA PRO A 99 -8.44 -18.48 -1.77
C PRO A 99 -8.27 -18.15 -3.25
N ILE A 100 -7.39 -17.22 -3.55
CA ILE A 100 -7.01 -16.86 -4.91
C ILE A 100 -5.49 -16.94 -5.06
N THR A 101 -5.06 -17.46 -6.19
CA THR A 101 -3.66 -17.43 -6.60
C THR A 101 -3.60 -16.73 -7.96
N MET A 102 -2.78 -15.70 -8.06
CA MET A 102 -2.58 -14.96 -9.30
C MET A 102 -1.12 -15.07 -9.73
N ARG A 103 -0.90 -15.46 -10.97
CA ARG A 103 0.40 -15.53 -11.61
C ARG A 103 0.53 -14.44 -12.64
N SER A 104 1.70 -13.84 -12.74
CA SER A 104 1.94 -12.79 -13.73
C SER A 104 3.42 -12.72 -14.11
N VAL A 105 3.66 -12.32 -15.35
CA VAL A 105 4.94 -11.80 -15.79
C VAL A 105 4.74 -10.32 -16.06
N VAL A 106 5.44 -9.50 -15.30
CA VAL A 106 5.36 -8.04 -15.38
C VAL A 106 6.67 -7.52 -15.96
N GLN A 107 6.56 -6.71 -17.01
CA GLN A 107 7.68 -5.97 -17.56
C GLN A 107 7.75 -4.61 -16.89
N TYR A 108 8.87 -4.32 -16.27
CA TYR A 108 9.23 -3.02 -15.73
C TYR A 108 10.13 -2.29 -16.71
N LYS A 109 9.90 -0.97 -16.85
CA LYS A 109 10.78 -0.04 -17.60
C LYS A 109 11.30 1.00 -16.62
N GLU A 110 12.58 0.92 -16.30
CA GLU A 110 13.27 1.87 -15.42
C GLU A 110 13.62 3.12 -16.24
N LEU A 111 12.68 4.08 -16.34
CA LEU A 111 12.83 5.27 -17.19
C LEU A 111 13.86 6.24 -16.63
N SER A 112 13.96 6.31 -15.31
CA SER A 112 14.96 7.09 -14.57
C SER A 112 15.18 6.49 -13.19
N GLU A 113 15.99 7.15 -12.36
CA GLU A 113 16.08 6.80 -10.93
C GLU A 113 14.79 7.05 -10.16
N GLN A 114 13.87 7.85 -10.70
CA GLN A 114 12.65 8.28 -10.02
C GLN A 114 11.38 7.74 -10.67
N ILE A 115 11.46 7.13 -11.85
CA ILE A 115 10.27 6.71 -12.62
C ILE A 115 10.45 5.28 -13.11
N ILE A 116 9.51 4.41 -12.72
CA ILE A 116 9.44 3.03 -13.19
C ILE A 116 8.03 2.78 -13.69
N ASP A 117 7.88 2.52 -14.98
CA ASP A 117 6.62 2.05 -15.55
C ASP A 117 6.56 0.53 -15.50
N PHE A 118 5.37 -0.03 -15.42
CA PHE A 118 5.18 -1.46 -15.45
C PHE A 118 3.92 -1.87 -16.22
N GLU A 119 3.99 -3.04 -16.82
CA GLU A 119 2.86 -3.65 -17.52
C GLU A 119 2.96 -5.17 -17.44
N GLN A 120 1.86 -5.83 -17.11
CA GLN A 120 1.76 -7.27 -17.22
C GLN A 120 1.76 -7.67 -18.69
N ILE A 121 2.69 -8.52 -19.08
CA ILE A 121 2.81 -9.06 -20.44
C ILE A 121 2.22 -10.47 -20.57
N SER A 122 1.99 -11.15 -19.45
CA SER A 122 1.33 -12.45 -19.37
C SER A 122 0.83 -12.69 -17.95
N GLY A 123 -0.28 -13.37 -17.76
CA GLY A 123 -0.80 -13.75 -16.44
C GLY A 123 -2.32 -13.72 -16.33
N ASP A 124 -2.82 -13.80 -15.10
CA ASP A 124 -4.23 -14.03 -14.78
C ASP A 124 -5.09 -12.76 -14.81
N ALA A 125 -4.50 -11.57 -14.66
CA ALA A 125 -5.22 -10.32 -14.84
C ALA A 125 -5.41 -10.03 -16.33
N LYS A 126 -6.56 -9.47 -16.73
CA LYS A 126 -6.77 -9.00 -18.09
C LYS A 126 -5.97 -7.74 -18.39
N LEU A 127 -5.81 -6.88 -17.39
CA LEU A 127 -5.01 -5.68 -17.44
C LEU A 127 -4.33 -5.49 -16.08
N TYR A 128 -3.03 -5.21 -16.08
CA TYR A 128 -2.30 -4.67 -14.94
C TYR A 128 -1.15 -3.83 -15.48
N LYS A 129 -1.31 -2.52 -15.44
CA LYS A 129 -0.28 -1.57 -15.86
C LYS A 129 -0.30 -0.32 -15.01
N GLY A 130 0.84 0.35 -14.93
CA GLY A 130 0.94 1.56 -14.14
C GLY A 130 2.34 2.10 -14.03
N SER A 131 2.55 2.90 -13.00
CA SER A 131 3.83 3.53 -12.73
C SER A 131 4.10 3.74 -11.25
N TRP A 132 5.36 3.73 -10.89
CA TRP A 132 5.91 4.27 -9.66
C TRP A 132 6.63 5.58 -9.94
N ARG A 133 6.47 6.54 -9.03
CA ARG A 133 7.25 7.78 -8.99
C ARG A 133 7.81 7.97 -7.59
N ILE A 134 9.01 8.55 -7.53
CA ILE A 134 9.75 8.85 -6.30
C ILE A 134 9.98 10.35 -6.29
N GLU A 135 9.47 11.05 -5.30
CA GLU A 135 9.63 12.49 -5.18
C GLU A 135 10.30 12.83 -3.85
N PRO A 136 11.39 13.62 -3.85
CA PRO A 136 11.98 14.12 -2.62
C PRO A 136 10.95 14.96 -1.83
N GLU A 137 10.82 14.71 -0.52
CA GLU A 137 9.91 15.47 0.33
C GLU A 137 10.48 15.68 1.74
N GLY A 138 10.97 16.89 2.00
CA GLY A 138 11.65 17.20 3.25
C GLY A 138 12.88 16.33 3.45
N GLU A 139 12.99 15.66 4.61
CA GLU A 139 14.10 14.74 4.91
C GLU A 139 13.88 13.31 4.39
N GLY A 140 12.84 13.08 3.58
CA GLY A 140 12.48 11.77 3.08
C GLY A 140 12.07 11.77 1.62
N THR A 141 11.34 10.75 1.25
CA THR A 141 10.86 10.52 -0.12
C THR A 141 9.41 10.09 -0.08
N ARG A 142 8.58 10.69 -0.94
CA ARG A 142 7.22 10.27 -1.23
C ARG A 142 7.24 9.29 -2.39
N PHE A 143 6.68 8.11 -2.14
CA PHE A 143 6.41 7.11 -3.17
C PHE A 143 5.00 7.33 -3.70
N GLN A 144 4.85 7.38 -5.01
CA GLN A 144 3.56 7.50 -5.68
C GLN A 144 3.36 6.28 -6.58
N PHE A 145 2.23 5.64 -6.43
CA PHE A 145 1.80 4.49 -7.21
C PHE A 145 0.52 4.81 -7.96
N ARG A 146 0.48 4.49 -9.25
CA ARG A 146 -0.73 4.56 -10.06
C ARG A 146 -0.84 3.29 -10.89
N ALA A 147 -2.00 2.64 -10.87
CA ALA A 147 -2.23 1.46 -11.67
C ALA A 147 -3.68 1.39 -12.17
N ASN A 148 -3.83 0.77 -13.34
CA ASN A 148 -5.10 0.27 -13.81
C ASN A 148 -5.06 -1.25 -13.78
N VAL A 149 -6.10 -1.84 -13.19
CA VAL A 149 -6.23 -3.29 -13.00
C VAL A 149 -7.58 -3.72 -13.52
N GLU A 150 -7.61 -4.78 -14.34
CA GLU A 150 -8.82 -5.47 -14.75
C GLU A 150 -8.67 -6.95 -14.42
N VAL A 151 -9.61 -7.46 -13.65
CA VAL A 151 -9.64 -8.87 -13.24
C VAL A 151 -10.93 -9.53 -13.70
N SER A 152 -10.83 -10.76 -14.17
CA SER A 152 -12.02 -11.58 -14.37
C SER A 152 -12.47 -12.11 -13.01
N SER A 153 -13.65 -11.74 -12.56
CA SER A 153 -14.19 -12.19 -11.29
C SER A 153 -15.68 -12.51 -11.41
N ILE A 154 -16.09 -13.62 -10.81
CA ILE A 154 -17.51 -13.96 -10.57
C ILE A 154 -18.05 -13.27 -9.29
N VAL A 155 -17.15 -12.63 -8.54
CA VAL A 155 -17.49 -11.91 -7.29
C VAL A 155 -18.02 -10.52 -7.65
N PRO A 156 -19.07 -10.03 -6.98
CA PRO A 156 -19.58 -8.68 -7.20
C PRO A 156 -18.48 -7.60 -7.11
N GLN A 157 -18.53 -6.62 -7.99
CA GLN A 157 -17.51 -5.55 -8.09
C GLN A 157 -17.23 -4.87 -6.76
N ILE A 158 -18.26 -4.59 -5.95
CA ILE A 158 -18.09 -3.96 -4.63
C ILE A 158 -17.23 -4.79 -3.67
N ALA A 159 -17.32 -6.14 -3.74
CA ALA A 159 -16.48 -7.00 -2.92
C ALA A 159 -15.04 -7.05 -3.44
N VAL A 160 -14.85 -6.97 -4.75
CA VAL A 160 -13.52 -6.87 -5.38
C VAL A 160 -12.86 -5.53 -5.02
N GLU A 161 -13.60 -4.43 -5.08
CA GLU A 161 -13.12 -3.09 -4.68
C GLU A 161 -12.68 -3.09 -3.21
N TYR A 162 -13.52 -3.58 -2.32
CA TYR A 162 -13.20 -3.69 -0.89
C TYR A 162 -11.95 -4.52 -0.65
N PHE A 163 -11.83 -5.65 -1.35
CA PHE A 163 -10.65 -6.51 -1.29
C PHE A 163 -9.39 -5.77 -1.77
N ILE A 164 -9.43 -5.13 -2.94
CA ILE A 164 -8.31 -4.38 -3.49
C ILE A 164 -7.87 -3.32 -2.49
N LYS A 165 -8.81 -2.51 -1.97
CA LYS A 165 -8.53 -1.44 -1.01
C LYS A 165 -7.83 -1.97 0.24
N ASN A 166 -8.37 -3.03 0.86
CA ASN A 166 -7.78 -3.60 2.07
C ASN A 166 -6.40 -4.22 1.85
N GLN A 167 -6.23 -4.99 0.77
CA GLN A 167 -4.95 -5.64 0.50
C GLN A 167 -3.87 -4.64 0.09
N MET A 168 -4.23 -3.64 -0.71
CA MET A 168 -3.27 -2.62 -1.11
C MET A 168 -2.84 -1.74 0.07
N THR A 169 -3.75 -1.39 1.00
CA THR A 169 -3.39 -0.69 2.23
C THR A 169 -2.32 -1.48 2.99
N LYS A 170 -2.58 -2.75 3.31
CA LYS A 170 -1.63 -3.62 4.02
C LYS A 170 -0.29 -3.75 3.31
N ARG A 171 -0.31 -3.84 1.97
CA ARG A 171 0.91 -3.96 1.17
C ARG A 171 1.74 -2.68 1.19
N PHE A 172 1.12 -1.50 1.04
CA PHE A 172 1.84 -0.23 1.09
C PHE A 172 2.40 0.06 2.49
N GLU A 173 1.64 -0.25 3.55
CA GLU A 173 2.14 -0.17 4.93
C GLU A 173 3.35 -1.10 5.13
N ALA A 174 3.24 -2.35 4.70
CA ALA A 174 4.35 -3.31 4.79
C ALA A 174 5.56 -2.89 3.92
N MET A 175 5.34 -2.28 2.75
CA MET A 175 6.41 -1.72 1.93
C MET A 175 7.14 -0.59 2.66
N ALA A 176 6.39 0.34 3.25
CA ALA A 176 6.98 1.47 3.99
C ALA A 176 7.75 0.99 5.23
N GLU A 177 7.20 0.04 5.98
CA GLU A 177 7.86 -0.58 7.12
C GLU A 177 9.15 -1.31 6.71
N ASN A 178 9.07 -2.16 5.69
CA ASN A 178 10.20 -2.91 5.17
C ASN A 178 11.32 -1.99 4.67
N ALA A 179 10.96 -0.91 3.96
CA ALA A 179 11.92 0.09 3.51
C ALA A 179 12.65 0.76 4.69
N THR A 180 11.92 1.10 5.76
CA THR A 180 12.47 1.68 6.99
C THR A 180 13.39 0.70 7.71
N GLN A 181 13.00 -0.56 7.82
CA GLN A 181 13.82 -1.61 8.44
C GLN A 181 15.12 -1.85 7.66
N ARG A 182 15.05 -1.92 6.33
CA ARG A 182 16.23 -2.10 5.47
C ARG A 182 17.19 -0.90 5.51
N LEU A 183 16.68 0.31 5.69
CA LEU A 183 17.51 1.48 5.95
C LEU A 183 18.27 1.32 7.26
N ALA A 184 17.58 0.96 8.36
CA ALA A 184 18.21 0.75 9.67
C ALA A 184 19.29 -0.34 9.63
N GLN A 185 19.09 -1.37 8.81
CA GLN A 185 20.04 -2.48 8.59
C GLN A 185 21.16 -2.14 7.58
N LYS A 186 21.18 -0.92 7.05
CA LYS A 186 22.15 -0.45 6.03
C LYS A 186 22.17 -1.31 4.75
N GLN A 187 21.03 -1.90 4.40
CA GLN A 187 20.87 -2.76 3.21
C GLN A 187 20.55 -1.98 1.92
N LEU A 188 20.23 -0.68 2.04
CA LEU A 188 19.93 0.21 0.93
C LEU A 188 21.14 1.12 0.68
N GLY A 189 22.05 0.64 -0.16
CA GLY A 189 23.22 1.40 -0.59
C GLY A 189 22.90 2.33 -1.76
N CYS A 190 23.43 3.56 -1.73
CA CYS A 190 23.55 4.42 -2.91
C CYS A 190 24.95 4.24 -3.50
N LYS A 191 25.02 3.90 -4.80
CA LYS A 191 26.26 3.89 -5.56
C LYS A 191 26.51 5.26 -6.18
#